data_f1254e6419c0463d23fb2922e51d69de
#
_entry.id   f1254e6419c0463d23fb2922e51d69de
#
_cell.length_a   1.000
_cell.length_b   1.000
_cell.length_c   1.000
_cell.angle_alpha   90.00
_cell.angle_beta   90.00
_cell.angle_gamma   90.00
#
_symmetry.space_group_name_H-M   'P 1'
#
loop_
_entity.id
_entity.type
_entity.pdbx_description
1 polymer ?
#
loop_
_entity_poly.entity_id
_entity_poly.type
_entity_poly.pdbx_seq_one_letter_code
_entity_poly.pdbx_strand_id
1 'polypeptide(L)'
;MTLVGILDADMSLYYEDYHSAERTYQLVTQMSGRAGRADKEGKVILQTYSPRHYIFSFARDNDYLGFYRKEINIREVTNFPPFTKIVRVLVVSESEERALELTKSMLFKLRAYQKDHADRFVMVAGMKSPVKRIENKYRYQILMRLTRKDEKDTLAHVYEIVNAEDKKDASVFVEINPQNMN
;
A
#
# COMPACT_ATOMS: atom_id res chain seq x y z
N MET A 1 12.18 -0.59 31.92
CA MET A 1 11.54 -1.91 31.65
C MET A 1 12.66 -2.87 31.33
N THR A 2 12.72 -4.03 31.98
CA THR A 2 13.81 -5.00 31.84
C THR A 2 13.52 -6.10 30.81
N LEU A 3 12.24 -6.27 30.45
CA LEU A 3 11.80 -7.24 29.46
C LEU A 3 10.70 -6.65 28.60
N VAL A 4 10.82 -6.83 27.27
CA VAL A 4 9.79 -6.52 26.28
C VAL A 4 9.51 -7.77 25.46
N GLY A 5 8.25 -8.17 25.38
CA GLY A 5 7.77 -9.25 24.52
C GLY A 5 7.04 -8.67 23.31
N ILE A 6 7.41 -9.06 22.10
CA ILE A 6 6.71 -8.76 20.87
C ILE A 6 6.08 -10.04 20.38
N LEU A 7 4.75 -10.16 20.52
CA LEU A 7 4.00 -11.32 20.08
C LEU A 7 3.53 -11.11 18.63
N ASP A 8 3.59 -12.17 17.85
CA ASP A 8 3.14 -12.20 16.45
C ASP A 8 3.71 -11.02 15.62
N ALA A 9 5.03 -10.91 15.60
CA ALA A 9 5.74 -9.83 14.89
C ALA A 9 5.49 -9.86 13.38
N ASP A 10 4.99 -10.97 12.85
CA ASP A 10 4.65 -11.15 11.43
C ASP A 10 3.33 -10.49 11.03
N MET A 11 2.45 -10.17 11.99
CA MET A 11 1.11 -9.65 11.69
C MET A 11 1.15 -8.49 10.69
N SER A 12 2.08 -7.56 10.87
CA SER A 12 2.23 -6.41 9.98
C SER A 12 2.86 -6.76 8.61
N LEU A 13 3.56 -7.89 8.48
CA LEU A 13 4.14 -8.35 7.21
C LEU A 13 3.12 -8.92 6.24
N TYR A 14 2.03 -9.48 6.77
CA TYR A 14 0.98 -10.11 5.97
C TYR A 14 -0.07 -9.14 5.42
N TYR A 15 0.03 -7.85 5.75
CA TYR A 15 -0.78 -6.86 5.06
C TYR A 15 -0.30 -6.69 3.62
N GLU A 16 -1.24 -6.74 2.67
CA GLU A 16 -0.99 -6.47 1.25
C GLU A 16 -0.71 -4.97 1.02
N ASP A 17 0.36 -4.48 1.60
CA ASP A 17 0.76 -3.07 1.57
C ASP A 17 2.28 -2.97 1.37
N TYR A 18 2.71 -2.14 0.45
CA TYR A 18 4.13 -1.95 0.16
C TYR A 18 4.91 -1.28 1.30
N HIS A 19 4.23 -0.76 2.33
CA HIS A 19 4.85 -0.26 3.57
C HIS A 19 4.95 -1.31 4.68
N SER A 20 4.50 -2.55 4.46
CA SER A 20 4.47 -3.58 5.52
C SER A 20 5.83 -3.80 6.15
N ALA A 21 6.88 -3.85 5.33
CA ALA A 21 8.27 -4.02 5.77
C ALA A 21 8.73 -2.85 6.67
N GLU A 22 8.47 -1.62 6.23
CA GLU A 22 8.83 -0.41 7.01
C GLU A 22 8.08 -0.35 8.33
N ARG A 23 6.77 -0.60 8.32
CA ARG A 23 5.94 -0.61 9.53
C ARG A 23 6.42 -1.66 10.53
N THR A 24 6.75 -2.86 10.03
CA THR A 24 7.28 -3.92 10.90
C THR A 24 8.62 -3.55 11.50
N TYR A 25 9.55 -3.03 10.68
CA TYR A 25 10.84 -2.55 11.15
C TYR A 25 10.68 -1.48 12.23
N GLN A 26 9.84 -0.46 11.97
CA GLN A 26 9.56 0.63 12.90
C GLN A 26 8.96 0.13 14.21
N LEU A 27 7.98 -0.79 14.14
CA LEU A 27 7.34 -1.37 15.30
C LEU A 27 8.37 -2.11 16.18
N VAL A 28 9.15 -2.99 15.58
CA VAL A 28 10.16 -3.80 16.30
C VAL A 28 11.22 -2.91 16.93
N THR A 29 11.77 -1.95 16.19
CA THR A 29 12.80 -1.04 16.71
C THR A 29 12.25 -0.12 17.80
N GLN A 30 11.03 0.40 17.65
CA GLN A 30 10.40 1.24 18.67
C GLN A 30 10.15 0.47 19.97
N MET A 31 9.68 -0.77 19.86
CA MET A 31 9.44 -1.62 21.04
C MET A 31 10.75 -2.05 21.68
N SER A 32 11.76 -2.36 20.88
CA SER A 32 13.11 -2.71 21.38
C SER A 32 13.77 -1.57 22.12
N GLY A 33 13.61 -0.33 21.65
CA GLY A 33 14.13 0.87 22.33
C GLY A 33 13.49 1.16 23.70
N ARG A 34 12.41 0.45 24.06
CA ARG A 34 11.80 0.54 25.40
C ARG A 34 12.42 -0.44 26.41
N ALA A 35 13.19 -1.42 25.95
CA ALA A 35 13.92 -2.34 26.81
C ALA A 35 15.21 -1.70 27.33
N GLY A 36 15.45 -1.82 28.63
CA GLY A 36 16.61 -1.20 29.29
C GLY A 36 16.41 0.30 29.57
N ARG A 37 16.80 0.72 30.74
CA ARG A 37 17.03 2.14 31.11
C ARG A 37 18.05 2.16 32.24
N ALA A 38 18.95 3.15 32.19
CA ALA A 38 20.03 3.33 33.15
C ALA A 38 20.92 2.07 33.29
N ASP A 39 21.17 1.58 34.47
CA ASP A 39 22.16 0.54 34.78
C ASP A 39 21.66 -0.91 34.55
N LYS A 40 20.52 -1.13 33.89
CA LYS A 40 19.96 -2.48 33.67
C LYS A 40 19.83 -2.79 32.19
N GLU A 41 20.49 -3.85 31.74
CA GLU A 41 20.30 -4.40 30.43
C GLU A 41 18.84 -4.83 30.22
N GLY A 42 18.25 -4.42 29.09
CA GLY A 42 16.92 -4.83 28.69
C GLY A 42 16.97 -6.03 27.77
N LYS A 43 16.04 -6.96 27.96
CA LYS A 43 15.85 -8.11 27.06
C LYS A 43 14.61 -7.93 26.21
N VAL A 44 14.76 -8.21 24.90
CA VAL A 44 13.63 -8.23 23.95
C VAL A 44 13.45 -9.68 23.48
N ILE A 45 12.22 -10.17 23.58
CA ILE A 45 11.84 -11.46 23.04
C ILE A 45 10.83 -11.21 21.93
N LEU A 46 11.15 -11.67 20.72
CA LEU A 46 10.32 -11.52 19.55
C LEU A 46 9.82 -12.89 19.11
N GLN A 47 8.49 -13.06 19.04
CA GLN A 47 7.85 -14.24 18.51
C GLN A 47 7.47 -14.01 17.05
N THR A 48 7.89 -14.91 16.17
CA THR A 48 7.67 -14.85 14.72
C THR A 48 7.64 -16.25 14.09
N TYR A 49 6.84 -16.42 13.06
CA TYR A 49 6.86 -17.61 12.19
C TYR A 49 7.96 -17.53 11.12
N SER A 50 8.50 -16.33 10.88
CA SER A 50 9.51 -16.06 9.85
C SER A 50 10.83 -15.54 10.44
N PRO A 51 11.52 -16.27 11.35
CA PRO A 51 12.68 -15.75 12.09
C PRO A 51 13.88 -15.37 11.20
N ARG A 52 13.90 -15.86 9.95
CA ARG A 52 14.95 -15.54 8.96
C ARG A 52 14.60 -14.34 8.08
N HIS A 53 13.45 -13.71 8.29
CA HIS A 53 13.09 -12.54 7.50
C HIS A 53 14.07 -11.39 7.78
N TYR A 54 14.58 -10.75 6.73
CA TYR A 54 15.65 -9.75 6.80
C TYR A 54 15.33 -8.58 7.75
N ILE A 55 14.07 -8.23 7.90
CA ILE A 55 13.62 -7.14 8.79
C ILE A 55 14.08 -7.38 10.22
N PHE A 56 13.93 -8.63 10.72
CA PHE A 56 14.25 -8.95 12.11
C PHE A 56 15.75 -8.92 12.38
N SER A 57 16.58 -9.29 11.41
CA SER A 57 18.03 -9.17 11.56
C SER A 57 18.47 -7.72 11.61
N PHE A 58 18.00 -6.88 10.69
CA PHE A 58 18.33 -5.46 10.71
C PHE A 58 17.78 -4.74 11.95
N ALA A 59 16.57 -5.10 12.41
CA ALA A 59 16.01 -4.52 13.62
C ALA A 59 16.77 -4.94 14.88
N ARG A 60 17.21 -6.21 14.97
CA ARG A 60 18.05 -6.69 16.06
C ARG A 60 19.37 -5.93 16.14
N ASP A 61 20.00 -5.72 15.00
CA ASP A 61 21.32 -5.09 14.91
C ASP A 61 21.23 -3.54 14.87
N ASN A 62 19.99 -3.01 14.93
CA ASN A 62 19.66 -1.57 14.82
C ASN A 62 20.25 -0.94 13.54
N ASP A 63 20.37 -1.75 12.47
CA ASP A 63 20.94 -1.32 11.19
C ASP A 63 19.85 -0.77 10.25
N TYR A 64 19.50 0.49 10.46
CA TYR A 64 18.55 1.19 9.59
C TYR A 64 19.07 1.35 8.16
N LEU A 65 20.35 1.64 7.99
CA LEU A 65 20.92 1.86 6.65
C LEU A 65 20.95 0.57 5.82
N GLY A 66 21.26 -0.57 6.44
CA GLY A 66 21.18 -1.86 5.80
C GLY A 66 19.74 -2.21 5.42
N PHE A 67 18.79 -2.00 6.34
CA PHE A 67 17.36 -2.16 6.06
C PHE A 67 16.92 -1.29 4.87
N TYR A 68 17.23 0.01 4.90
CA TYR A 68 16.87 0.94 3.83
C TYR A 68 17.41 0.50 2.47
N ARG A 69 18.69 0.14 2.38
CA ARG A 69 19.31 -0.33 1.14
C ARG A 69 18.65 -1.59 0.60
N LYS A 70 18.29 -2.52 1.48
CA LYS A 70 17.59 -3.75 1.09
C LYS A 70 16.20 -3.46 0.59
N GLU A 71 15.44 -2.63 1.32
CA GLU A 71 14.07 -2.29 1.00
C GLU A 71 13.95 -1.49 -0.29
N ILE A 72 14.80 -0.47 -0.49
CA ILE A 72 14.77 0.36 -1.69
C ILE A 72 15.08 -0.46 -2.95
N ASN A 73 16.02 -1.40 -2.87
CA ASN A 73 16.32 -2.29 -3.97
C ASN A 73 15.15 -3.24 -4.31
N ILE A 74 14.47 -3.77 -3.29
CA ILE A 74 13.26 -4.58 -3.49
C ILE A 74 12.20 -3.73 -4.22
N ARG A 75 11.95 -2.50 -3.81
CA ARG A 75 10.98 -1.60 -4.42
C ARG A 75 11.33 -1.25 -5.87
N GLU A 76 12.60 -1.08 -6.17
CA GLU A 76 13.07 -0.84 -7.52
C GLU A 76 12.76 -2.03 -8.44
N VAL A 77 13.18 -3.22 -8.04
CA VAL A 77 12.97 -4.45 -8.83
C VAL A 77 11.48 -4.79 -8.97
N THR A 78 10.67 -4.49 -7.96
CA THR A 78 9.23 -4.78 -7.96
C THR A 78 8.37 -3.64 -8.47
N ASN A 79 8.98 -2.53 -8.92
CA ASN A 79 8.29 -1.35 -9.41
C ASN A 79 7.29 -0.76 -8.40
N PHE A 80 7.71 -0.57 -7.14
CA PHE A 80 6.95 0.13 -6.12
C PHE A 80 7.46 1.56 -5.89
N PRO A 81 6.70 2.45 -5.23
CA PRO A 81 7.19 3.77 -4.84
C PRO A 81 8.51 3.69 -4.05
N PRO A 82 9.47 4.58 -4.31
CA PRO A 82 9.40 5.84 -5.06
C PRO A 82 9.64 5.72 -6.58
N PHE A 83 9.90 4.53 -7.13
CA PHE A 83 10.22 4.33 -8.55
C PHE A 83 8.99 4.44 -9.45
N THR A 84 7.83 4.15 -8.92
CA THR A 84 6.52 4.30 -9.57
C THR A 84 5.58 5.10 -8.67
N LYS A 85 4.39 5.37 -9.15
CA LYS A 85 3.31 5.99 -8.39
C LYS A 85 2.11 5.06 -8.35
N ILE A 86 1.58 4.81 -7.17
CA ILE A 86 0.32 4.08 -7.00
C ILE A 86 -0.82 5.08 -7.04
N VAL A 87 -1.82 4.81 -7.86
CA VAL A 87 -3.07 5.58 -7.91
C VAL A 87 -4.22 4.62 -7.66
N ARG A 88 -5.04 4.93 -6.68
CA ARG A 88 -6.28 4.21 -6.37
C ARG A 88 -7.46 5.09 -6.73
N VAL A 89 -8.38 4.56 -7.54
CA VAL A 89 -9.71 5.14 -7.72
C VAL A 89 -10.67 4.26 -6.93
N LEU A 90 -11.21 4.78 -5.82
CA LEU A 90 -12.13 4.08 -4.94
C LEU A 90 -13.55 4.54 -5.25
N VAL A 91 -14.43 3.59 -5.54
CA VAL A 91 -15.86 3.80 -5.80
C VAL A 91 -16.66 3.25 -4.62
N VAL A 92 -17.53 4.06 -4.08
CA VAL A 92 -18.37 3.74 -2.91
C VAL A 92 -19.83 4.05 -3.24
N SER A 93 -20.74 3.08 -3.06
CA SER A 93 -22.19 3.24 -3.26
C SER A 93 -22.98 2.32 -2.34
N GLU A 94 -24.21 2.71 -2.02
CA GLU A 94 -25.18 1.84 -1.34
C GLU A 94 -25.67 0.71 -2.24
N SER A 95 -25.62 0.89 -3.56
CA SER A 95 -25.91 -0.14 -4.55
C SER A 95 -24.60 -0.80 -5.04
N GLU A 96 -24.49 -2.13 -4.87
CA GLU A 96 -23.35 -2.90 -5.40
C GLU A 96 -23.27 -2.83 -6.92
N GLU A 97 -24.43 -2.91 -7.58
CA GLU A 97 -24.54 -2.83 -9.04
C GLU A 97 -24.00 -1.51 -9.56
N ARG A 98 -24.40 -0.40 -8.93
CA ARG A 98 -23.92 0.95 -9.31
C ARG A 98 -22.43 1.11 -9.09
N ALA A 99 -21.91 0.66 -7.96
CA ALA A 99 -20.46 0.71 -7.70
C ALA A 99 -19.66 -0.11 -8.74
N LEU A 100 -20.17 -1.29 -9.09
CA LEU A 100 -19.54 -2.16 -10.08
C LEU A 100 -19.60 -1.57 -11.50
N GLU A 101 -20.76 -1.01 -11.89
CA GLU A 101 -20.98 -0.39 -13.21
C GLU A 101 -20.01 0.78 -13.41
N LEU A 102 -19.96 1.72 -12.47
CA LEU A 102 -19.02 2.86 -12.52
C LEU A 102 -17.57 2.41 -12.59
N THR A 103 -17.22 1.41 -11.77
CA THR A 103 -15.85 0.88 -11.78
C THR A 103 -15.50 0.27 -13.13
N LYS A 104 -16.41 -0.49 -13.75
CA LYS A 104 -16.21 -1.08 -15.08
C LYS A 104 -16.09 -0.03 -16.17
N SER A 105 -16.94 1.02 -16.14
CA SER A 105 -16.88 2.13 -17.09
C SER A 105 -15.53 2.83 -17.08
N MET A 106 -15.09 3.27 -15.88
CA MET A 106 -13.79 3.91 -15.72
C MET A 106 -12.63 2.97 -16.08
N LEU A 107 -12.69 1.71 -15.65
CA LEU A 107 -11.66 0.72 -15.98
C LEU A 107 -11.52 0.50 -17.48
N PHE A 108 -12.62 0.46 -18.22
CA PHE A 108 -12.60 0.33 -19.67
C PHE A 108 -11.88 1.52 -20.32
N LYS A 109 -12.22 2.75 -19.93
CA LYS A 109 -11.58 3.97 -20.45
C LYS A 109 -10.08 4.04 -20.08
N LEU A 110 -9.73 3.71 -18.83
CA LEU A 110 -8.35 3.67 -18.37
C LEU A 110 -7.50 2.62 -19.09
N ARG A 111 -8.08 1.45 -19.40
CA ARG A 111 -7.38 0.43 -20.19
C ARG A 111 -7.23 0.81 -21.66
N ALA A 112 -8.18 1.52 -22.24
CA ALA A 112 -8.04 2.07 -23.58
C ALA A 112 -6.87 3.07 -23.60
N TYR A 113 -6.82 4.00 -22.66
CA TYR A 113 -5.71 4.96 -22.54
C TYR A 113 -4.37 4.26 -22.29
N GLN A 114 -4.34 3.25 -21.43
CA GLN A 114 -3.14 2.42 -21.19
C GLN A 114 -2.63 1.76 -22.47
N LYS A 115 -3.52 1.29 -23.33
CA LYS A 115 -3.13 0.63 -24.59
C LYS A 115 -2.35 1.57 -25.50
N ASP A 116 -2.77 2.83 -25.56
CA ASP A 116 -2.13 3.86 -26.38
C ASP A 116 -0.85 4.47 -25.74
N HIS A 117 -0.70 4.27 -24.41
CA HIS A 117 0.39 4.84 -23.60
C HIS A 117 0.99 3.78 -22.68
N ALA A 118 1.33 2.60 -23.22
CA ALA A 118 1.75 1.44 -22.44
C ALA A 118 2.99 1.71 -21.57
N ASP A 119 3.88 2.57 -21.99
CA ASP A 119 5.10 2.96 -21.28
C ASP A 119 4.87 3.86 -20.05
N ARG A 120 3.67 4.39 -19.89
CA ARG A 120 3.27 5.19 -18.72
C ARG A 120 2.69 4.35 -17.58
N PHE A 121 2.43 3.06 -17.83
CA PHE A 121 1.77 2.18 -16.86
C PHE A 121 2.57 0.90 -16.62
N VAL A 122 2.69 0.53 -15.35
CA VAL A 122 3.13 -0.81 -14.95
C VAL A 122 1.92 -1.75 -14.90
N MET A 123 0.79 -1.25 -14.39
CA MET A 123 -0.45 -2.04 -14.33
C MET A 123 -1.68 -1.14 -14.20
N VAL A 124 -2.82 -1.67 -14.67
CA VAL A 124 -4.18 -1.17 -14.39
C VAL A 124 -5.06 -2.36 -14.07
N ALA A 125 -5.62 -2.42 -12.86
CA ALA A 125 -6.47 -3.52 -12.41
C ALA A 125 -7.69 -3.00 -11.65
N GLY A 126 -8.87 -3.52 -12.00
CA GLY A 126 -10.11 -3.31 -11.25
C GLY A 126 -10.40 -4.51 -10.36
N MET A 127 -10.79 -4.27 -9.11
CA MET A 127 -11.10 -5.33 -8.14
C MET A 127 -12.07 -4.83 -7.06
N LYS A 128 -12.65 -5.76 -6.30
CA LYS A 128 -13.33 -5.40 -5.05
C LYS A 128 -12.29 -4.83 -4.07
N SER A 129 -12.67 -3.83 -3.30
CA SER A 129 -11.81 -3.35 -2.21
C SER A 129 -11.59 -4.49 -1.19
N PRO A 130 -10.40 -4.60 -0.56
CA PRO A 130 -10.16 -5.59 0.49
C PRO A 130 -11.23 -5.54 1.59
N VAL A 131 -11.64 -4.33 1.97
CA VAL A 131 -12.83 -4.11 2.81
C VAL A 131 -14.02 -3.86 1.90
N LYS A 132 -14.78 -4.91 1.62
CA LYS A 132 -15.85 -4.92 0.62
C LYS A 132 -17.05 -4.03 0.98
N ARG A 133 -17.30 -3.82 2.28
CA ARG A 133 -18.48 -3.07 2.76
C ARG A 133 -18.15 -2.35 4.07
N ILE A 134 -18.44 -1.05 4.14
CA ILE A 134 -18.36 -0.23 5.35
C ILE A 134 -19.66 0.59 5.43
N GLU A 135 -20.30 0.65 6.60
CA GLU A 135 -21.53 1.43 6.82
C GLU A 135 -22.60 1.18 5.74
N ASN A 136 -22.84 -0.08 5.41
CA ASN A 136 -23.75 -0.51 4.36
C ASN A 136 -23.43 -0.05 2.93
N LYS A 137 -22.23 0.49 2.66
CA LYS A 137 -21.78 0.90 1.33
C LYS A 137 -20.80 -0.08 0.74
N TYR A 138 -21.05 -0.48 -0.49
CA TYR A 138 -20.17 -1.36 -1.27
C TYR A 138 -18.99 -0.58 -1.82
N ARG A 139 -17.82 -1.24 -1.87
CA ARG A 139 -16.56 -0.62 -2.23
C ARG A 139 -15.88 -1.42 -3.34
N TYR A 140 -15.59 -0.76 -4.45
CA TYR A 140 -14.80 -1.26 -5.56
C TYR A 140 -13.64 -0.31 -5.82
N GLN A 141 -12.56 -0.82 -6.38
CA GLN A 141 -11.39 0.02 -6.65
C GLN A 141 -10.72 -0.31 -7.98
N ILE A 142 -10.09 0.68 -8.56
CA ILE A 142 -9.15 0.53 -9.65
C ILE A 142 -7.78 0.91 -9.09
N LEU A 143 -6.83 -0.03 -9.17
CA LEU A 143 -5.44 0.21 -8.82
C LEU A 143 -4.62 0.38 -10.08
N MET A 144 -3.83 1.42 -10.11
CA MET A 144 -2.87 1.69 -11.17
C MET A 144 -1.49 1.85 -10.56
N ARG A 145 -0.47 1.33 -11.23
CA ARG A 145 0.92 1.73 -11.00
C ARG A 145 1.42 2.45 -12.23
N LEU A 146 1.77 3.72 -12.04
CA LEU A 146 2.25 4.60 -13.09
C LEU A 146 3.77 4.63 -13.07
N THR A 147 4.38 4.64 -14.23
CA THR A 147 5.80 4.98 -14.38
C THR A 147 6.01 6.47 -14.08
N ARG A 148 7.25 6.92 -14.05
CA ARG A 148 7.56 8.35 -13.89
C ARG A 148 7.39 9.14 -15.19
N LYS A 149 7.20 8.45 -16.32
CA LYS A 149 7.05 9.07 -17.62
C LYS A 149 5.71 9.80 -17.72
N ASP A 150 5.75 11.08 -18.06
CA ASP A 150 4.59 11.95 -18.25
C ASP A 150 3.54 11.83 -17.12
N GLU A 151 4.04 11.67 -15.88
CA GLU A 151 3.21 11.39 -14.70
C GLU A 151 2.08 12.41 -14.51
N LYS A 152 2.39 13.71 -14.71
CA LYS A 152 1.40 14.78 -14.54
C LYS A 152 0.27 14.67 -15.56
N ASP A 153 0.60 14.44 -16.83
CA ASP A 153 -0.39 14.31 -17.90
C ASP A 153 -1.25 13.07 -17.71
N THR A 154 -0.61 11.95 -17.29
CA THR A 154 -1.32 10.72 -17.00
C THR A 154 -2.30 10.90 -15.83
N LEU A 155 -1.89 11.57 -14.76
CA LEU A 155 -2.78 11.89 -13.64
C LEU A 155 -3.92 12.84 -14.07
N ALA A 156 -3.63 13.87 -14.85
CA ALA A 156 -4.66 14.76 -15.37
C ALA A 156 -5.72 13.97 -16.15
N HIS A 157 -5.30 13.05 -17.02
CA HIS A 157 -6.22 12.20 -17.77
C HIS A 157 -7.04 11.23 -16.89
N VAL A 158 -6.43 10.70 -15.84
CA VAL A 158 -7.18 9.90 -14.84
C VAL A 158 -8.28 10.73 -14.20
N TYR A 159 -7.99 11.97 -13.80
CA TYR A 159 -9.00 12.89 -13.25
C TYR A 159 -10.08 13.26 -14.25
N GLU A 160 -9.74 13.48 -15.53
CA GLU A 160 -10.71 13.70 -16.60
C GLU A 160 -11.69 12.55 -16.73
N ILE A 161 -11.19 11.31 -16.80
CA ILE A 161 -12.04 10.11 -16.87
C ILE A 161 -12.96 10.03 -15.65
N VAL A 162 -12.43 10.22 -14.44
CA VAL A 162 -13.22 10.16 -13.20
C VAL A 162 -14.26 11.28 -13.14
N ASN A 163 -13.93 12.48 -13.63
CA ASN A 163 -14.85 13.61 -13.60
C ASN A 163 -15.92 13.56 -14.69
N ALA A 164 -15.68 12.85 -15.76
CA ALA A 164 -16.64 12.65 -16.85
C ALA A 164 -17.73 11.62 -16.52
N GLU A 165 -17.60 10.84 -15.44
CA GLU A 165 -18.61 9.87 -15.03
C GLU A 165 -19.76 10.54 -14.28
N ASP A 166 -20.98 10.06 -14.53
CA ASP A 166 -22.13 10.40 -13.69
C ASP A 166 -22.00 9.69 -12.34
N LYS A 167 -21.75 10.46 -11.27
CA LYS A 167 -21.53 9.95 -9.91
C LYS A 167 -22.80 9.87 -9.08
N LYS A 168 -23.98 9.95 -9.71
CA LYS A 168 -25.25 9.85 -9.00
C LYS A 168 -25.27 8.56 -8.15
N ASP A 169 -25.67 8.68 -6.88
CA ASP A 169 -25.76 7.60 -5.89
C ASP A 169 -24.42 6.87 -5.62
N ALA A 170 -23.27 7.52 -5.95
CA ALA A 170 -21.95 7.00 -5.66
C ALA A 170 -20.95 8.11 -5.34
N SER A 171 -19.95 7.77 -4.55
CA SER A 171 -18.78 8.61 -4.30
C SER A 171 -17.56 7.99 -4.95
N VAL A 172 -16.74 8.81 -5.60
CA VAL A 172 -15.49 8.38 -6.24
C VAL A 172 -14.33 9.20 -5.69
N PHE A 173 -13.33 8.52 -5.16
CA PHE A 173 -12.13 9.12 -4.59
C PHE A 173 -10.91 8.71 -5.40
N VAL A 174 -10.02 9.67 -5.67
CA VAL A 174 -8.72 9.42 -6.30
C VAL A 174 -7.64 9.66 -5.25
N GLU A 175 -6.86 8.63 -4.96
CA GLU A 175 -5.81 8.67 -3.96
C GLU A 175 -4.47 8.34 -4.61
N ILE A 176 -3.47 9.16 -4.29
CA ILE A 176 -2.11 9.00 -4.81
C ILE A 176 -1.22 8.48 -3.69
N ASN A 177 -0.52 7.37 -3.93
CA ASN A 177 0.30 6.67 -2.94
C ASN A 177 -0.45 6.49 -1.61
N PRO A 178 -1.61 5.82 -1.62
CA PRO A 178 -2.42 5.66 -0.42
C PRO A 178 -1.59 4.98 0.67
N GLN A 179 -1.67 5.51 1.88
CA GLN A 179 -0.95 4.95 3.03
C GLN A 179 -1.60 3.68 3.58
N ASN A 180 -2.84 3.45 3.20
CA ASN A 180 -3.58 2.25 3.55
C ASN A 180 -4.26 1.71 2.29
N MET A 181 -3.97 0.46 1.94
CA MET A 181 -4.54 -0.19 0.75
C MET A 181 -5.89 -0.88 1.05
N ASN A 182 -6.36 -0.86 2.29
CA ASN A 182 -7.63 -1.45 2.75
C ASN A 182 -8.85 -0.55 2.52
#